data_08dd112f3c76a25fad028a28d4a9f9f1
#
_entry.id   08dd112f3c76a25fad028a28d4a9f9f1
#
_cell.length_a   1.000
_cell.length_b   1.000
_cell.length_c   1.000
_cell.angle_alpha   90.00
_cell.angle_beta   90.00
_cell.angle_gamma   90.00
#
_symmetry.space_group_name_H-M   'P 1'
#
loop_
_entity.id
_entity.type
_entity.pdbx_description
1 polymer ?
#
loop_
_entity_poly.entity_id
_entity_poly.type
_entity_poly.pdbx_seq_one_letter_code
_entity_poly.pdbx_strand_id
1 'polypeptide(L)' 'FFAARFAAKEAVMKALGCGWGPVGWQEVEIRRAPSGQPTVALHGEAARRAKERGVTAVHVSLSHEREYAVAYAVAVGRA' A
#
# COMPACT_ATOMS: atom_id res chain seq x y z
N PHE A 1 8.91 -3.18 12.83
CA PHE A 1 8.69 -2.38 11.61
C PHE A 1 8.53 -3.20 10.36
N PHE A 2 9.28 -4.28 10.24
CA PHE A 2 9.15 -5.12 9.06
C PHE A 2 7.73 -5.68 8.93
N ALA A 3 7.19 -6.20 10.02
CA ALA A 3 5.85 -6.78 10.02
C ALA A 3 4.79 -5.73 9.67
N ALA A 4 4.93 -4.51 10.17
CA ALA A 4 3.98 -3.44 9.87
C ALA A 4 4.06 -3.03 8.40
N ARG A 5 5.26 -2.96 7.84
CA ARG A 5 5.42 -2.63 6.42
C ARG A 5 4.89 -3.73 5.53
N PHE A 6 5.11 -4.97 5.90
CA PHE A 6 4.59 -6.11 5.16
C PHE A 6 3.06 -6.08 5.14
N ALA A 7 2.46 -5.87 6.31
CA ALA A 7 1.00 -5.77 6.42
C ALA A 7 0.46 -4.62 5.59
N ALA A 8 1.17 -3.49 5.57
CA ALA A 8 0.78 -2.34 4.77
C ALA A 8 0.81 -2.66 3.27
N LYS A 9 1.85 -3.33 2.82
CA LYS A 9 1.95 -3.71 1.40
C LYS A 9 0.82 -4.66 1.01
N GLU A 10 0.50 -5.63 1.86
CA GLU A 10 -0.62 -6.52 1.60
C GLU A 10 -1.95 -5.78 1.56
N ALA A 11 -2.16 -4.85 2.49
CA ALA A 11 -3.38 -4.07 2.53
C ALA A 11 -3.54 -3.23 1.25
N VAL A 12 -2.45 -2.61 0.79
CA VAL A 12 -2.46 -1.84 -0.45
C VAL A 12 -2.79 -2.73 -1.64
N MET A 13 -2.19 -3.91 -1.72
CA MET A 13 -2.46 -4.84 -2.81
C MET A 13 -3.92 -5.26 -2.85
N LYS A 14 -4.50 -5.53 -1.69
CA LYS A 14 -5.92 -5.88 -1.61
C LYS A 14 -6.81 -4.71 -2.02
N ALA A 15 -6.46 -3.51 -1.59
CA ALA A 15 -7.22 -2.31 -1.96
C ALA A 15 -7.18 -2.06 -3.47
N LEU A 16 -6.06 -2.37 -4.11
CA LEU A 16 -5.91 -2.25 -5.56
C LEU A 16 -6.53 -3.44 -6.31
N GLY A 17 -6.89 -4.49 -5.60
CA GLY A 17 -7.44 -5.69 -6.24
C GLY A 17 -6.39 -6.46 -7.03
N CYS A 18 -5.14 -6.33 -6.66
CA CYS A 18 -4.03 -7.03 -7.31
C CYS A 18 -3.57 -8.20 -6.46
N GLY A 19 -2.91 -9.17 -7.07
CA GLY A 19 -2.27 -10.25 -6.35
C GLY A 19 -0.76 -10.16 -6.48
N TRP A 20 -0.05 -10.83 -5.58
CA TRP A 20 1.38 -11.00 -5.71
C TRP A 20 1.67 -11.91 -6.90
N GLY A 21 2.81 -11.75 -7.49
CA GLY A 21 3.19 -12.47 -8.68
C GLY A 21 3.30 -11.51 -9.84
N PRO A 22 2.18 -11.07 -10.44
CA PRO A 22 2.22 -10.01 -11.46
C PRO A 22 2.79 -8.70 -10.91
N VAL A 23 2.57 -8.45 -9.61
CA VAL A 23 3.10 -7.26 -8.93
C VAL A 23 4.10 -7.73 -7.88
N GLY A 24 5.31 -7.17 -7.93
CA GLY A 24 6.36 -7.50 -6.98
C GLY A 24 6.30 -6.65 -5.72
N TRP A 25 6.89 -7.15 -4.65
CA TRP A 25 6.93 -6.47 -3.36
C TRP A 25 7.53 -5.07 -3.45
N GLN A 26 8.55 -4.90 -4.28
CA GLN A 26 9.27 -3.65 -4.42
C GLN A 26 8.46 -2.58 -5.12
N GLU A 27 7.36 -2.98 -5.79
CA GLU A 27 6.54 -2.04 -6.54
C GLU A 27 5.55 -1.30 -5.65
N VAL A 28 5.36 -1.77 -4.42
CA VAL A 28 4.54 -1.09 -3.42
C VAL A 28 5.48 -0.63 -2.33
N GLU A 29 5.80 0.65 -2.34
CA GLU A 29 6.76 1.21 -1.39
C GLU A 29 6.02 1.97 -0.30
N ILE A 30 6.32 1.64 0.96
CA ILE A 30 5.77 2.36 2.10
C ILE A 30 6.84 3.30 2.59
N ARG A 31 6.58 4.59 2.51
CA ARG A 31 7.49 5.65 2.92
C ARG A 31 6.94 6.33 4.16
N ARG A 32 7.78 7.14 4.78
CA ARG A 32 7.37 7.94 5.93
C ARG A 32 7.58 9.41 5.59
N ALA A 33 6.52 10.19 5.70
CA ALA A 33 6.60 11.63 5.50
C ALA A 33 7.37 12.28 6.66
N PRO A 34 7.86 13.52 6.49
CA PRO A 34 8.54 14.22 7.60
C PRO A 34 7.70 14.31 8.87
N SER A 35 6.37 14.31 8.74
CA SER A 35 5.45 14.31 9.87
C SER A 35 5.42 12.97 10.61
N GLY A 36 6.03 11.93 10.04
CA GLY A 36 5.96 10.56 10.56
C GLY A 36 4.82 9.75 9.99
N GLN A 37 3.94 10.36 9.21
CA GLN A 37 2.80 9.68 8.62
C GLN A 37 3.24 8.74 7.49
N PRO A 38 2.73 7.50 7.42
CA PRO A 38 3.06 6.61 6.33
C PRO A 38 2.43 7.07 5.03
N THR A 39 3.17 6.91 3.93
CA THR A 39 2.68 7.22 2.59
C THR A 39 2.99 6.05 1.68
N VAL A 40 2.30 5.98 0.54
CA VAL A 40 2.45 4.89 -0.41
C VAL A 40 2.97 5.44 -1.73
N ALA A 41 4.00 4.81 -2.26
CA ALA A 41 4.47 5.08 -3.61
C ALA A 41 4.35 3.79 -4.41
N LEU A 42 3.74 3.87 -5.58
CA LEU A 42 3.55 2.73 -6.47
C LEU A 42 4.49 2.83 -7.64
N HIS A 43 5.04 1.70 -8.05
CA HIS A 43 5.99 1.62 -9.15
C HIS A 43 5.60 0.48 -10.08
N GLY A 44 6.10 0.54 -11.32
CA GLY A 44 5.98 -0.55 -12.27
C GLY A 44 4.55 -1.01 -12.49
N GLU A 45 4.33 -2.30 -12.40
CA GLU A 45 3.04 -2.90 -12.66
C GLU A 45 1.98 -2.46 -11.66
N ALA A 46 2.36 -2.24 -10.40
CA ALA A 46 1.42 -1.74 -9.38
C ALA A 46 0.89 -0.37 -9.77
N ALA A 47 1.76 0.52 -10.22
CA ALA A 47 1.37 1.86 -10.67
C ALA A 47 0.47 1.78 -11.90
N ARG A 48 0.82 0.90 -12.85
CA ARG A 48 0.03 0.72 -14.07
C ARG A 48 -1.38 0.24 -13.76
N ARG A 49 -1.51 -0.74 -12.88
CA ARG A 49 -2.82 -1.28 -12.52
C ARG A 49 -3.67 -0.28 -11.76
N ALA A 50 -3.04 0.51 -10.90
CA ALA A 50 -3.76 1.57 -10.18
C ALA A 50 -4.32 2.59 -11.19
N LYS A 51 -3.51 2.98 -12.15
CA LYS A 51 -3.93 3.92 -13.18
C LYS A 51 -5.08 3.37 -14.02
N GLU A 52 -5.00 2.12 -14.42
CA GLU A 52 -6.06 1.47 -15.19
C GLU A 52 -7.39 1.44 -14.45
N ARG A 53 -7.34 1.36 -13.15
CA ARG A 53 -8.55 1.32 -12.31
C ARG A 53 -9.02 2.70 -11.86
N GLY A 54 -8.36 3.74 -12.34
CA GLY A 54 -8.72 5.11 -12.00
C GLY A 54 -8.37 5.50 -10.58
N VAL A 55 -7.45 4.78 -9.95
CA VAL A 55 -7.01 5.10 -8.59
C VAL A 55 -6.10 6.31 -8.65
N THR A 56 -6.45 7.36 -7.90
CA THR A 56 -5.69 8.61 -7.87
C THR A 56 -4.85 8.76 -6.61
N ALA A 57 -5.20 8.04 -5.55
CA ALA A 57 -4.45 8.08 -4.30
C ALA A 57 -4.67 6.80 -3.52
N VAL A 58 -3.68 6.42 -2.73
CA VAL A 58 -3.80 5.29 -1.80
C VAL A 58 -3.35 5.80 -0.44
N HIS A 59 -4.21 5.65 0.54
CA HIS A 59 -3.92 6.03 1.91
C HIS A 59 -3.73 4.77 2.73
N VAL A 60 -2.78 4.80 3.63
CA VAL A 60 -2.48 3.65 4.48
C VAL A 60 -2.40 4.11 5.92
N SER A 61 -2.89 3.28 6.82
CA SER A 61 -2.78 3.48 8.26
C SER A 61 -2.16 2.23 8.86
N LEU A 62 -1.23 2.42 9.76
CA LEU A 62 -0.51 1.34 10.42
C LEU A 62 -0.77 1.39 11.91
N SER A 63 -1.00 0.23 12.49
CA SER A 63 -1.06 0.06 13.92
C SER A 63 -0.20 -1.13 14.29
N HIS A 64 0.49 -1.05 15.41
CA HIS A 64 1.49 -2.03 15.72
C HIS A 64 1.52 -2.24 17.22
N GLU A 65 1.33 -3.47 17.59
CA GLU A 65 1.34 -3.93 18.96
C GLU A 65 2.53 -4.86 19.17
N ARG A 66 2.76 -5.24 20.41
CA ARG A 66 3.89 -6.08 20.79
C ARG A 66 3.97 -7.38 19.98
N GLU A 67 2.83 -7.98 19.69
CA GLU A 67 2.77 -9.30 19.09
C GLU A 67 2.22 -9.32 17.67
N TYR A 68 1.70 -8.21 17.18
CA TYR A 68 1.14 -8.18 15.83
C TYR A 68 1.11 -6.77 15.27
N ALA A 69 0.95 -6.71 13.97
CA ALA A 69 0.80 -5.44 13.26
C ALA A 69 -0.48 -5.50 12.42
N VAL A 70 -1.18 -4.39 12.36
CA VAL A 70 -2.41 -4.26 11.58
C VAL A 70 -2.25 -3.06 10.65
N ALA A 71 -2.70 -3.21 9.41
CA ALA A 71 -2.66 -2.14 8.45
C ALA A 71 -3.99 -2.07 7.70
N TYR A 72 -4.38 -0.85 7.36
CA TYR A 72 -5.53 -0.58 6.51
C TYR A 72 -5.08 0.26 5.33
N ALA A 73 -5.65 0.00 4.18
CA ALA A 73 -5.40 0.81 3.01
C ALA A 73 -6.71 1.14 2.33
N VAL A 74 -6.82 2.38 1.86
CA VAL A 74 -7.99 2.85 1.12
C VAL A 74 -7.50 3.41 -0.21
N ALA A 75 -7.97 2.84 -1.29
CA ALA A 75 -7.71 3.35 -2.62
C ALA A 75 -8.83 4.30 -3.01
N VAL A 76 -8.47 5.52 -3.38
CA VAL A 76 -9.41 6.56 -3.76
C VAL A 76 -9.23 6.83 -5.24
N GLY A 77 -10.32 6.95 -5.95
CA GLY A 77 -10.24 7.17 -7.38
C GLY A 77 -11.52 7.73 -7.95
N ARG A 78 -11.53 7.84 -9.28
CA ARG A 78 -12.69 8.32 -10.00
C ARG A 78 -13.61 7.16 -10.32
N ALA A 79 -14.88 7.43 -10.22
CA ALA A 79 -15.90 6.47 -10.61
C ALA A 79 -15.91 6.30 -12.14
#